data_7a759e6b03b2b8ce4db678f5bde23f67
#
_entry.id   7a759e6b03b2b8ce4db678f5bde23f67
#
_cell.length_a   1.000
_cell.length_b   1.000
_cell.length_c   1.000
_cell.angle_alpha   90.00
_cell.angle_beta   90.00
_cell.angle_gamma   90.00
#
_symmetry.space_group_name_H-M   'P 1'
#
loop_
_entity.id
_entity.type
_entity.pdbx_description
1 polymer ?
#
loop_
_entity_poly.entity_id
_entity_poly.type
_entity_poly.pdbx_seq_one_letter_code
_entity_poly.pdbx_strand_id
1 'polypeptide(L)'
;LDAKEENAKLWKYYELKKENPSYDILPAGVLRRDANDDFYSFTLDKGSTDNVEKNDPVITENGLIGWVSDVELTTCRVRTILSPDTKASAIDKKTSDNGIISGNAEYCDDNLTCLTKIAENNKIKVGDIVVTSGTGGVYPKNLIIGKVKELKFNSYDTTRYAVVEPYEDIRTVTSAAIITDFDGKGEVKK
;
A
#
# COMPACT_ATOMS: atom_id res chain seq x y z
N LEU A 1 9.32 -20.28 -5.86
CA LEU A 1 10.28 -19.29 -5.31
C LEU A 1 11.49 -20.02 -4.79
N ASP A 2 12.67 -19.54 -5.17
CA ASP A 2 13.91 -20.08 -4.63
C ASP A 2 13.99 -19.78 -3.14
N ALA A 3 14.34 -20.76 -2.30
CA ALA A 3 14.46 -20.60 -0.84
C ALA A 3 15.40 -19.44 -0.45
N LYS A 4 16.34 -19.08 -1.31
CA LYS A 4 17.24 -17.96 -1.16
C LYS A 4 16.53 -16.60 -1.30
N GLU A 5 15.60 -16.49 -2.26
CA GLU A 5 14.79 -15.28 -2.45
C GLU A 5 13.81 -15.08 -1.28
N GLU A 6 13.17 -16.16 -0.85
CA GLU A 6 12.26 -16.13 0.30
C GLU A 6 13.01 -15.73 1.59
N ASN A 7 14.20 -16.26 1.81
CA ASN A 7 15.04 -15.90 2.94
C ASN A 7 15.43 -14.42 2.89
N ALA A 8 15.81 -13.90 1.71
CA ALA A 8 16.14 -12.48 1.54
C ALA A 8 14.95 -11.55 1.86
N LYS A 9 13.72 -11.93 1.50
CA LYS A 9 12.50 -11.19 1.85
C LYS A 9 12.25 -11.19 3.35
N LEU A 10 12.37 -12.34 4.01
CA LEU A 10 12.21 -12.47 5.45
C LEU A 10 13.22 -11.62 6.23
N TRP A 11 14.47 -11.52 5.74
CA TRP A 11 15.47 -10.63 6.33
C TRP A 11 15.07 -9.17 6.22
N LYS A 12 14.51 -8.72 5.10
CA LYS A 12 14.02 -7.34 4.95
C LYS A 12 12.84 -7.03 5.88
N TYR A 13 11.93 -7.98 6.09
CA TYR A 13 10.86 -7.83 7.09
C TYR A 13 11.41 -7.75 8.51
N TYR A 14 12.44 -8.53 8.82
CA TYR A 14 13.13 -8.45 10.10
C TYR A 14 13.79 -7.09 10.33
N GLU A 15 14.46 -6.55 9.32
CA GLU A 15 15.05 -5.20 9.38
C GLU A 15 13.96 -4.14 9.58
N LEU A 16 12.85 -4.23 8.85
CA LEU A 16 11.71 -3.33 9.01
C LEU A 16 11.12 -3.39 10.43
N LYS A 17 10.99 -4.58 11.00
CA LYS A 17 10.56 -4.77 12.39
C LYS A 17 11.55 -4.17 13.38
N LYS A 18 12.84 -4.31 13.13
CA LYS A 18 13.90 -3.75 13.98
C LYS A 18 13.90 -2.22 13.98
N GLU A 19 13.65 -1.61 12.82
CA GLU A 19 13.50 -0.15 12.68
C GLU A 19 12.20 0.36 13.28
N ASN A 20 11.15 -0.47 13.29
CA ASN A 20 9.83 -0.16 13.80
C ASN A 20 9.37 -1.23 14.79
N PRO A 21 9.86 -1.22 16.05
CA PRO A 21 9.61 -2.29 17.02
C PRO A 21 8.13 -2.52 17.35
N SER A 22 7.27 -1.52 17.14
CA SER A 22 5.82 -1.62 17.36
C SER A 22 5.09 -2.40 16.27
N TYR A 23 5.72 -2.64 15.11
CA TYR A 23 5.07 -3.38 14.04
C TYR A 23 5.00 -4.87 14.36
N ASP A 24 3.81 -5.45 14.25
CA ASP A 24 3.64 -6.90 14.15
C ASP A 24 3.49 -7.27 12.68
N ILE A 25 4.51 -7.92 12.13
CA ILE A 25 4.60 -8.26 10.71
C ILE A 25 4.38 -9.77 10.56
N LEU A 26 3.35 -10.13 9.81
CA LEU A 26 2.94 -11.52 9.54
C LEU A 26 3.20 -11.85 8.07
N PRO A 27 4.25 -12.62 7.73
CA PRO A 27 4.45 -13.11 6.37
C PRO A 27 3.32 -14.04 5.92
N ALA A 28 2.92 -13.92 4.65
CA ALA A 28 1.84 -14.68 4.06
C ALA A 28 2.11 -14.99 2.57
N GLY A 29 1.62 -16.13 2.12
CA GLY A 29 1.67 -16.52 0.71
C GLY A 29 0.39 -16.17 -0.03
N VAL A 30 0.50 -15.83 -1.31
CA VAL A 30 -0.65 -15.64 -2.18
C VAL A 30 -1.19 -17.00 -2.61
N LEU A 31 -2.45 -17.29 -2.23
CA LEU A 31 -3.13 -18.56 -2.60
C LEU A 31 -3.72 -18.48 -4.01
N ARG A 32 -4.35 -17.36 -4.32
CA ARG A 32 -5.01 -17.14 -5.60
C ARG A 32 -5.20 -15.66 -5.90
N ARG A 33 -5.31 -15.34 -7.18
CA ARG A 33 -5.76 -14.04 -7.64
C ARG A 33 -7.23 -14.08 -8.01
N ASP A 34 -7.93 -12.97 -7.81
CA ASP A 34 -9.32 -12.83 -8.23
C ASP A 34 -9.37 -12.49 -9.73
N ALA A 35 -9.79 -13.47 -10.54
CA ALA A 35 -9.87 -13.30 -11.99
C ALA A 35 -10.97 -12.33 -12.45
N ASN A 36 -11.90 -11.99 -11.56
CA ASN A 36 -13.02 -11.08 -11.84
C ASN A 36 -12.77 -9.65 -11.32
N ASP A 37 -11.59 -9.40 -10.78
CA ASP A 37 -11.22 -8.07 -10.28
C ASP A 37 -10.15 -7.43 -11.16
N ASP A 38 -10.51 -6.33 -11.79
CA ASP A 38 -9.62 -5.59 -12.71
C ASP A 38 -8.44 -4.90 -11.99
N PHE A 39 -8.46 -4.88 -10.65
CA PHE A 39 -7.44 -4.20 -9.83
C PHE A 39 -6.49 -5.14 -9.11
N TYR A 40 -6.39 -6.38 -9.59
CA TYR A 40 -5.40 -7.37 -9.15
C TYR A 40 -5.52 -7.80 -7.68
N SER A 41 -6.73 -7.81 -7.12
CA SER A 41 -6.99 -8.37 -5.79
C SER A 41 -6.54 -9.81 -5.68
N PHE A 42 -6.13 -10.22 -4.48
CA PHE A 42 -5.66 -11.56 -4.22
C PHE A 42 -6.02 -12.03 -2.81
N THR A 43 -5.90 -13.33 -2.58
CA THR A 43 -6.15 -13.98 -1.29
C THR A 43 -4.84 -14.46 -0.68
N LEU A 44 -4.62 -14.16 0.60
CA LEU A 44 -3.49 -14.64 1.39
C LEU A 44 -3.91 -15.83 2.29
N ASP A 45 -2.93 -16.66 2.65
CA ASP A 45 -3.06 -17.86 3.49
C ASP A 45 -3.06 -17.55 5.00
N LYS A 46 -3.47 -16.36 5.40
CA LYS A 46 -3.60 -15.90 6.78
C LYS A 46 -4.96 -15.29 7.01
N GLY A 47 -5.53 -15.51 8.19
CA GLY A 47 -6.87 -15.06 8.52
C GLY A 47 -7.03 -14.63 9.98
N SER A 48 -8.27 -14.65 10.47
CA SER A 48 -8.57 -14.22 11.84
C SER A 48 -7.89 -15.06 12.92
N THR A 49 -7.59 -16.34 12.63
CA THR A 49 -6.80 -17.21 13.53
C THR A 49 -5.35 -16.73 13.70
N ASP A 50 -4.86 -15.89 12.81
CA ASP A 50 -3.53 -15.29 12.83
C ASP A 50 -3.58 -13.81 13.29
N ASN A 51 -4.69 -13.35 13.88
CA ASN A 51 -4.97 -11.98 14.30
C ASN A 51 -5.04 -10.96 13.14
N VAL A 52 -5.38 -11.42 11.94
CA VAL A 52 -5.63 -10.51 10.80
C VAL A 52 -6.99 -9.84 10.97
N GLU A 53 -7.03 -8.55 10.76
CA GLU A 53 -8.24 -7.71 10.83
C GLU A 53 -8.48 -6.97 9.50
N LYS A 54 -9.72 -6.53 9.29
CA LYS A 54 -10.04 -5.63 8.17
C LYS A 54 -9.24 -4.34 8.29
N ASN A 55 -8.81 -3.83 7.14
CA ASN A 55 -7.99 -2.63 6.97
C ASN A 55 -6.53 -2.79 7.39
N ASP A 56 -6.08 -3.97 7.81
CA ASP A 56 -4.65 -4.19 8.05
C ASP A 56 -3.84 -3.91 6.77
N PRO A 57 -2.75 -3.15 6.88
CA PRO A 57 -1.88 -2.88 5.75
C PRO A 57 -1.18 -4.15 5.23
N VAL A 58 -1.08 -4.26 3.92
CA VAL A 58 -0.35 -5.35 3.27
C VAL A 58 0.84 -4.77 2.51
N ILE A 59 2.01 -5.31 2.80
CA ILE A 59 3.30 -4.84 2.28
C ILE A 59 4.07 -5.96 1.59
N THR A 60 5.03 -5.57 0.78
CA THR A 60 6.21 -6.38 0.45
C THR A 60 7.46 -5.71 1.02
N GLU A 61 8.63 -6.28 0.76
CA GLU A 61 9.92 -5.64 1.10
C GLU A 61 10.12 -4.30 0.38
N ASN A 62 9.34 -4.00 -0.64
CA ASN A 62 9.45 -2.79 -1.45
C ASN A 62 8.41 -1.71 -1.11
N GLY A 63 7.49 -2.00 -0.20
CA GLY A 63 6.52 -1.03 0.30
C GLY A 63 5.08 -1.51 0.38
N LEU A 64 4.17 -0.56 0.53
CA LEU A 64 2.73 -0.81 0.62
C LEU A 64 2.18 -1.27 -0.74
N ILE A 65 1.44 -2.38 -0.73
CA ILE A 65 0.80 -2.92 -1.93
C ILE A 65 -0.72 -2.98 -1.84
N GLY A 66 -1.28 -2.93 -0.65
CA GLY A 66 -2.73 -3.05 -0.47
C GLY A 66 -3.16 -3.05 0.98
N TRP A 67 -4.37 -3.52 1.20
CA TRP A 67 -5.01 -3.62 2.50
C TRP A 67 -6.02 -4.77 2.54
N VAL A 68 -6.25 -5.31 3.73
CA VAL A 68 -7.18 -6.41 3.95
C VAL A 68 -8.61 -5.92 3.85
N SER A 69 -9.35 -6.38 2.85
CA SER A 69 -10.76 -6.02 2.63
C SER A 69 -11.74 -6.94 3.34
N ASP A 70 -11.43 -8.24 3.38
CA ASP A 70 -12.27 -9.25 3.98
C ASP A 70 -11.42 -10.30 4.69
N VAL A 71 -11.91 -10.81 5.82
CA VAL A 71 -11.19 -11.78 6.65
C VAL A 71 -12.07 -13.00 6.87
N GLU A 72 -11.50 -14.17 6.61
CA GLU A 72 -12.05 -15.49 6.97
C GLU A 72 -11.19 -16.11 8.07
N LEU A 73 -11.50 -17.34 8.50
CA LEU A 73 -10.76 -18.00 9.59
C LEU A 73 -9.27 -18.16 9.28
N THR A 74 -8.94 -18.65 8.10
CA THR A 74 -7.56 -19.00 7.70
C THR A 74 -7.05 -18.24 6.49
N THR A 75 -7.88 -17.40 5.89
CA THR A 75 -7.54 -16.61 4.70
C THR A 75 -8.01 -15.18 4.84
N CYS A 76 -7.44 -14.29 4.06
CA CYS A 76 -7.96 -12.93 3.89
C CYS A 76 -7.86 -12.49 2.44
N ARG A 77 -8.77 -11.62 2.03
CA ARG A 77 -8.75 -10.96 0.73
C ARG A 77 -8.05 -9.62 0.84
N VAL A 78 -7.17 -9.33 -0.12
CA VAL A 78 -6.44 -8.08 -0.21
C VAL A 78 -6.91 -7.29 -1.43
N ARG A 79 -7.27 -6.03 -1.22
CA ARG A 79 -7.41 -5.05 -2.28
C ARG A 79 -6.11 -4.29 -2.44
N THR A 80 -5.73 -4.06 -3.68
CA THR A 80 -4.45 -3.41 -3.99
C THR A 80 -4.57 -1.89 -4.00
N ILE A 81 -3.44 -1.20 -3.92
CA ILE A 81 -3.38 0.26 -4.09
C ILE A 81 -3.67 0.70 -5.54
N LEU A 82 -3.82 -0.25 -6.48
CA LEU A 82 -4.26 0.02 -7.86
C LEU A 82 -5.78 0.19 -7.96
N SER A 83 -6.52 -0.22 -6.91
CA SER A 83 -7.98 -0.11 -6.85
C SER A 83 -8.44 1.30 -6.50
N PRO A 84 -9.49 1.82 -7.17
CA PRO A 84 -10.14 3.08 -6.78
C PRO A 84 -10.76 3.07 -5.38
N ASP A 85 -11.02 1.88 -4.82
CA ASP A 85 -11.53 1.72 -3.45
C ASP A 85 -10.48 2.03 -2.38
N THR A 86 -9.20 2.06 -2.75
CA THR A 86 -8.12 2.44 -1.85
C THR A 86 -8.16 3.93 -1.52
N LYS A 87 -8.10 4.25 -0.24
CA LYS A 87 -8.05 5.61 0.30
C LYS A 87 -6.98 5.69 1.39
N ALA A 88 -5.73 5.74 0.98
CA ALA A 88 -4.60 5.83 1.90
C ALA A 88 -4.07 7.26 1.97
N SER A 89 -4.10 7.84 3.17
CA SER A 89 -3.51 9.16 3.40
C SER A 89 -2.00 9.11 3.23
N ALA A 90 -1.48 9.95 2.36
CA ALA A 90 -0.09 9.95 1.95
C ALA A 90 0.50 11.35 1.88
N ILE A 91 1.83 11.41 1.91
CA ILE A 91 2.59 12.64 1.76
C ILE A 91 3.76 12.43 0.80
N ASP A 92 4.15 13.50 0.14
CA ASP A 92 5.48 13.59 -0.45
C ASP A 92 6.52 13.65 0.67
N LYS A 93 7.47 12.73 0.65
CA LYS A 93 8.48 12.62 1.72
C LYS A 93 9.37 13.87 1.85
N LYS A 94 9.57 14.58 0.75
CA LYS A 94 10.48 15.74 0.68
C LYS A 94 9.78 17.06 1.02
N THR A 95 8.59 17.27 0.45
CA THR A 95 7.86 18.54 0.56
C THR A 95 6.81 18.52 1.66
N SER A 96 6.43 17.32 2.14
CA SER A 96 5.33 17.09 3.08
C SER A 96 3.95 17.49 2.54
N ASP A 97 3.81 17.66 1.24
CA ASP A 97 2.53 17.90 0.60
C ASP A 97 1.62 16.67 0.78
N ASN A 98 0.41 16.91 1.26
CA ASN A 98 -0.56 15.87 1.57
C ASN A 98 -1.39 15.48 0.33
N GLY A 99 -1.82 14.25 0.31
CA GLY A 99 -2.77 13.73 -0.65
C GLY A 99 -3.37 12.41 -0.21
N ILE A 100 -4.13 11.81 -1.09
CA ILE A 100 -4.76 10.49 -0.87
C ILE A 100 -4.39 9.59 -2.03
N ILE A 101 -3.80 8.44 -1.72
CA ILE A 101 -3.60 7.37 -2.70
C ILE A 101 -4.96 6.75 -3.02
N SER A 102 -5.27 6.72 -4.30
CA SER A 102 -6.43 6.05 -4.87
C SER A 102 -6.05 5.50 -6.24
N GLY A 103 -6.35 4.24 -6.49
CA GLY A 103 -6.14 3.65 -7.81
C GLY A 103 -7.07 4.24 -8.86
N ASN A 104 -6.78 3.92 -10.11
CA ASN A 104 -7.55 4.37 -11.26
C ASN A 104 -7.50 3.29 -12.36
N ALA A 105 -8.65 3.01 -12.96
CA ALA A 105 -8.78 2.02 -14.03
C ALA A 105 -7.91 2.33 -15.27
N GLU A 106 -7.61 3.62 -15.51
CA GLU A 106 -6.74 4.03 -16.62
C GLU A 106 -5.28 3.59 -16.42
N TYR A 107 -4.84 3.40 -15.17
CA TYR A 107 -3.44 3.19 -14.82
C TYR A 107 -3.12 1.83 -14.20
N CYS A 108 -4.13 1.08 -13.77
CA CYS A 108 -3.94 -0.16 -13.02
C CYS A 108 -3.18 -1.24 -13.80
N ASP A 109 -3.42 -1.37 -15.11
CA ASP A 109 -2.75 -2.34 -15.97
C ASP A 109 -1.26 -2.02 -16.18
N ASP A 110 -0.88 -0.77 -16.02
CA ASP A 110 0.52 -0.31 -16.05
C ASP A 110 1.20 -0.36 -14.67
N ASN A 111 0.57 -0.95 -13.67
CA ASN A 111 1.05 -0.99 -12.28
C ASN A 111 1.25 0.40 -11.68
N LEU A 112 0.35 1.32 -11.95
CA LEU A 112 0.39 2.70 -11.45
C LEU A 112 -0.82 3.01 -10.59
N THR A 113 -0.60 3.85 -9.58
CA THR A 113 -1.66 4.42 -8.73
C THR A 113 -1.61 5.94 -8.79
N CYS A 114 -2.51 6.63 -8.11
CA CYS A 114 -2.58 8.07 -8.13
C CYS A 114 -2.55 8.67 -6.72
N LEU A 115 -1.78 9.73 -6.54
CA LEU A 115 -1.87 10.62 -5.40
C LEU A 115 -2.81 11.76 -5.78
N THR A 116 -4.00 11.76 -5.20
CA THR A 116 -5.09 12.70 -5.49
C THR A 116 -5.28 13.71 -4.36
N LYS A 117 -6.14 14.70 -4.56
CA LYS A 117 -6.46 15.74 -3.57
C LYS A 117 -5.23 16.51 -3.06
N ILE A 118 -4.26 16.71 -3.93
CA ILE A 118 -3.11 17.56 -3.65
C ILE A 118 -3.47 19.04 -3.83
N ALA A 119 -2.90 19.90 -2.98
CA ALA A 119 -3.15 21.33 -3.03
C ALA A 119 -2.65 21.95 -4.35
N GLU A 120 -3.30 23.02 -4.81
CA GLU A 120 -2.87 23.72 -6.04
C GLU A 120 -1.44 24.25 -5.94
N ASN A 121 -1.04 24.73 -4.77
CA ASN A 121 0.28 25.29 -4.47
C ASN A 121 1.30 24.24 -4.02
N ASN A 122 1.02 22.95 -4.25
CA ASN A 122 1.96 21.88 -3.90
C ASN A 122 3.31 22.04 -4.62
N LYS A 123 4.35 21.43 -4.05
CA LYS A 123 5.72 21.48 -4.56
C LYS A 123 6.21 20.11 -5.03
N ILE A 124 5.31 19.14 -5.19
CA ILE A 124 5.59 17.79 -5.64
C ILE A 124 6.24 17.82 -7.02
N LYS A 125 7.26 17.00 -7.22
CA LYS A 125 7.99 16.86 -8.48
C LYS A 125 8.08 15.42 -8.92
N VAL A 126 8.26 15.22 -10.22
CA VAL A 126 8.61 13.90 -10.77
C VAL A 126 9.88 13.39 -10.11
N GLY A 127 9.85 12.12 -9.67
CA GLY A 127 10.93 11.45 -8.94
C GLY A 127 10.82 11.54 -7.41
N ASP A 128 9.94 12.37 -6.87
CA ASP A 128 9.73 12.44 -5.42
C ASP A 128 9.11 11.13 -4.89
N ILE A 129 9.45 10.78 -3.65
CA ILE A 129 8.99 9.56 -2.99
C ILE A 129 7.72 9.85 -2.20
N VAL A 130 6.69 9.05 -2.43
CA VAL A 130 5.41 9.10 -1.72
C VAL A 130 5.38 8.04 -0.63
N VAL A 131 5.03 8.45 0.59
CA VAL A 131 4.91 7.58 1.76
C VAL A 131 3.56 7.79 2.45
N THR A 132 3.13 6.83 3.28
CA THR A 132 1.94 7.00 4.12
C THR A 132 2.15 8.11 5.15
N SER A 133 1.11 8.88 5.42
CA SER A 133 1.17 9.96 6.42
C SER A 133 0.93 9.50 7.86
N GLY A 134 0.32 8.32 8.03
CA GLY A 134 -0.16 7.84 9.33
C GLY A 134 -1.46 8.50 9.82
N THR A 135 -2.02 9.44 9.07
CA THR A 135 -3.28 10.11 9.42
C THR A 135 -4.43 9.12 9.39
N GLY A 136 -5.27 9.14 10.42
CA GLY A 136 -6.45 8.27 10.53
C GLY A 136 -6.17 6.89 11.14
N GLY A 137 -4.92 6.56 11.48
CA GLY A 137 -4.58 5.33 12.21
C GLY A 137 -4.85 4.02 11.45
N VAL A 138 -5.07 4.07 10.13
CA VAL A 138 -5.26 2.87 9.29
C VAL A 138 -3.92 2.34 8.80
N TYR A 139 -3.01 3.22 8.46
CA TYR A 139 -1.66 2.88 8.00
C TYR A 139 -0.62 3.47 8.95
N PRO A 140 0.45 2.72 9.28
CA PRO A 140 1.57 3.32 9.98
C PRO A 140 2.22 4.41 9.12
N LYS A 141 2.85 5.38 9.78
CA LYS A 141 3.56 6.46 9.09
C LYS A 141 4.81 5.97 8.37
N ASN A 142 5.15 6.61 7.26
CA ASN A 142 6.38 6.38 6.49
C ASN A 142 6.49 5.03 5.76
N LEU A 143 5.41 4.29 5.53
CA LEU A 143 5.45 3.19 4.58
C LEU A 143 5.65 3.75 3.17
N ILE A 144 6.63 3.25 2.46
CA ILE A 144 6.88 3.64 1.07
C ILE A 144 5.74 3.13 0.19
N ILE A 145 5.22 3.99 -0.67
CA ILE A 145 4.19 3.65 -1.64
C ILE A 145 4.81 3.55 -3.03
N GLY A 146 5.55 4.56 -3.44
CA GLY A 146 6.21 4.58 -4.73
C GLY A 146 6.84 5.92 -5.04
N LYS A 147 7.15 6.13 -6.30
CA LYS A 147 7.80 7.32 -6.85
C LYS A 147 6.85 8.04 -7.80
N VAL A 148 6.81 9.37 -7.73
CA VAL A 148 6.05 10.20 -8.68
C VAL A 148 6.64 10.03 -10.07
N LYS A 149 5.82 9.53 -11.00
CA LYS A 149 6.18 9.31 -12.39
C LYS A 149 5.78 10.49 -13.26
N GLU A 150 4.62 11.07 -13.01
CA GLU A 150 4.03 12.13 -13.81
C GLU A 150 3.10 12.99 -12.96
N LEU A 151 3.01 14.27 -13.30
CA LEU A 151 2.02 15.22 -12.73
C LEU A 151 0.99 15.54 -13.79
N LYS A 152 -0.29 15.43 -13.44
CA LYS A 152 -1.41 15.64 -14.36
C LYS A 152 -2.47 16.57 -13.77
N PHE A 153 -3.31 17.06 -14.65
CA PHE A 153 -4.52 17.79 -14.32
C PHE A 153 -5.74 16.94 -14.69
N ASN A 154 -6.73 16.95 -13.82
CA ASN A 154 -8.03 16.39 -14.16
C ASN A 154 -8.74 17.35 -15.13
N SER A 155 -9.13 16.85 -16.29
CA SER A 155 -9.78 17.66 -17.32
C SER A 155 -11.18 18.17 -16.94
N TYR A 156 -11.82 17.56 -15.92
CA TYR A 156 -13.19 17.89 -15.53
C TYR A 156 -13.30 18.96 -14.44
N ASP A 157 -12.32 19.03 -13.52
CA ASP A 157 -12.41 19.88 -12.32
C ASP A 157 -11.14 20.69 -12.04
N THR A 158 -10.17 20.67 -12.97
CA THR A 158 -8.87 21.35 -12.85
C THR A 158 -8.02 20.93 -11.63
N THR A 159 -8.43 19.89 -10.90
CA THR A 159 -7.63 19.38 -9.80
C THR A 159 -6.35 18.71 -10.29
N ARG A 160 -5.28 18.86 -9.52
CA ARG A 160 -4.00 18.22 -9.82
C ARG A 160 -3.94 16.84 -9.15
N TYR A 161 -3.27 15.91 -9.82
CA TYR A 161 -2.91 14.62 -9.23
C TYR A 161 -1.55 14.16 -9.73
N ALA A 162 -0.90 13.29 -8.96
CA ALA A 162 0.36 12.67 -9.35
C ALA A 162 0.13 11.20 -9.66
N VAL A 163 0.68 10.74 -10.77
CA VAL A 163 0.76 9.31 -11.09
C VAL A 163 1.97 8.76 -10.35
N VAL A 164 1.76 7.72 -9.55
CA VAL A 164 2.76 7.11 -8.68
C VAL A 164 3.06 5.69 -9.13
N GLU A 165 4.33 5.39 -9.32
CA GLU A 165 4.84 4.06 -9.68
C GLU A 165 5.31 3.33 -8.42
N PRO A 166 4.62 2.27 -7.98
CA PRO A 166 5.10 1.42 -6.89
C PRO A 166 6.45 0.79 -7.20
N TYR A 167 7.25 0.51 -6.18
CA TYR A 167 8.52 -0.21 -6.35
C TYR A 167 8.33 -1.73 -6.51
N GLU A 168 7.10 -2.22 -6.29
CA GLU A 168 6.72 -3.62 -6.50
C GLU A 168 5.81 -3.74 -7.72
N ASP A 169 5.97 -4.79 -8.52
CA ASP A 169 4.93 -5.16 -9.48
C ASP A 169 3.80 -5.89 -8.77
N ILE A 170 2.80 -5.12 -8.36
CA ILE A 170 1.66 -5.62 -7.58
C ILE A 170 0.87 -6.67 -8.34
N ARG A 171 0.89 -6.63 -9.66
CA ARG A 171 0.16 -7.57 -10.54
C ARG A 171 0.67 -9.00 -10.46
N THR A 172 1.91 -9.19 -9.99
CA THR A 172 2.62 -10.48 -10.04
C THR A 172 3.14 -10.96 -8.69
N VAL A 173 2.86 -10.27 -7.58
CA VAL A 173 3.32 -10.70 -6.25
C VAL A 173 2.83 -12.10 -5.91
N THR A 174 3.71 -12.91 -5.33
CA THR A 174 3.44 -14.29 -4.90
C THR A 174 3.49 -14.46 -3.38
N SER A 175 4.06 -13.49 -2.69
CA SER A 175 4.12 -13.43 -1.23
C SER A 175 4.07 -11.98 -0.76
N ALA A 176 3.56 -11.77 0.44
CA ALA A 176 3.42 -10.47 1.06
C ALA A 176 3.58 -10.60 2.57
N ALA A 177 3.45 -9.50 3.29
CA ALA A 177 3.33 -9.50 4.74
C ALA A 177 2.19 -8.57 5.17
N ILE A 178 1.50 -8.94 6.23
CA ILE A 178 0.42 -8.17 6.83
C ILE A 178 0.97 -7.48 8.08
N ILE A 179 0.73 -6.18 8.23
CA ILE A 179 1.02 -5.47 9.49
C ILE A 179 -0.24 -5.56 10.34
N THR A 180 -0.25 -6.48 11.30
CA THR A 180 -1.43 -6.74 12.14
C THR A 180 -1.54 -5.76 13.31
N ASP A 181 -0.43 -5.16 13.73
CA ASP A 181 -0.41 -4.11 14.76
C ASP A 181 0.73 -3.12 14.55
N PHE A 182 0.54 -1.88 15.00
CA PHE A 182 1.52 -0.80 14.99
C PHE A 182 1.08 0.35 15.92
N ASP A 183 2.01 1.19 16.35
CA ASP A 183 1.71 2.36 17.17
C ASP A 183 0.76 3.33 16.45
N GLY A 184 -0.35 3.67 17.10
CA GLY A 184 -1.38 4.57 16.57
C GLY A 184 -2.44 3.88 15.72
N LYS A 185 -2.46 2.53 15.66
CA LYS A 185 -3.52 1.78 14.99
C LYS A 185 -4.88 2.13 15.62
N GLY A 186 -5.85 2.54 14.78
CA GLY A 186 -7.19 2.93 15.22
C GLY A 186 -7.29 4.30 15.90
N GLU A 187 -6.19 5.03 16.09
CA GLU A 187 -6.22 6.37 16.68
C GLU A 187 -6.61 7.41 15.63
N VAL A 188 -7.82 7.92 15.73
CA VAL A 188 -8.24 9.12 15.00
C VAL A 188 -7.73 10.34 15.77
N LYS A 189 -6.59 10.88 15.39
CA LYS A 189 -6.17 12.20 15.89
C LYS A 189 -7.20 13.23 15.42
N LYS A 190 -7.97 13.75 16.38
CA LYS A 190 -8.89 14.89 16.17
C LYS A 190 -8.13 16.15 15.81
#